data_376d68e3715ef345d535aa8da7ab709d
#
_entry.id   376d68e3715ef345d535aa8da7ab709d
#
_cell.length_a   1.000
_cell.length_b   1.000
_cell.length_c   1.000
_cell.angle_alpha   90.00
_cell.angle_beta   90.00
_cell.angle_gamma   90.00
#
_symmetry.space_group_name_H-M   'P 1'
#
loop_
_entity.id
_entity.type
_entity.pdbx_description
1 polymer ?
#
loop_
_entity_poly.entity_id
_entity_poly.type
_entity_poly.pdbx_seq_one_letter_code
_entity_poly.pdbx_strand_id
1 'polypeptide(L)'
;MDPKARAVPTGKAKKSKNKSQSPVKKFIFTVMKTLFIFFLALACALSGILGGAMLGYMKMATPISDEDLISKNLTTFIYDSEGNVLKSLTGKDNINREWASYEEIPDYLKEAFIAIEDERFYSHKGVDIKGILRAVTRKILNPSSKMEGGSTITQQLARNITGQTQVTLQRKVQEWYQAIDLERRYKKWQILESYMNMVYFGNSYYGVRSAAKGYFGVDVSELSLAQCALLAGITNNPSIYNPYTEKGKKSAKNRQEVILRVMLEQGKIDEKQYNQALSEEIVFTEKSEAKKSTTTQSYFIDQVILDVKKDLMEEKGWSETMALAQIYSGGLNIYTTMDPAVQSALDEVFNDSKYFIGVEEKTKTLLEHPEAGMV
;
A
#
# COMPACT_ATOMS: atom_id res chain seq x y z
N MET A 1 -86.25 40.19 64.39
CA MET A 1 -86.14 39.60 63.07
C MET A 1 -84.63 39.41 62.79
N ASP A 2 -84.24 38.25 62.60
CA ASP A 2 -82.93 37.66 62.68
C ASP A 2 -81.98 38.06 61.51
N PRO A 3 -80.71 38.25 61.76
CA PRO A 3 -79.71 38.05 60.69
C PRO A 3 -78.69 36.98 61.07
N LYS A 4 -78.68 35.91 60.33
CA LYS A 4 -77.69 34.81 60.36
C LYS A 4 -76.34 35.29 59.91
N ALA A 5 -75.36 35.25 60.83
CA ALA A 5 -73.94 35.39 60.50
C ALA A 5 -73.44 34.12 59.85
N ARG A 6 -72.78 34.26 58.65
CA ARG A 6 -72.06 33.20 57.93
C ARG A 6 -70.65 33.14 58.46
N ALA A 7 -70.26 32.01 59.00
CA ALA A 7 -68.88 31.72 59.39
C ALA A 7 -68.01 31.48 58.17
N VAL A 8 -66.86 32.11 58.15
CA VAL A 8 -65.76 31.95 57.11
C VAL A 8 -64.86 30.77 57.59
N PRO A 9 -64.60 29.78 56.76
CA PRO A 9 -63.65 28.71 57.13
C PRO A 9 -62.21 29.17 57.01
N THR A 10 -61.49 29.17 58.14
CA THR A 10 -60.07 29.42 58.21
C THR A 10 -59.26 28.25 57.57
N GLY A 11 -58.68 28.55 56.44
CA GLY A 11 -57.79 27.59 55.75
C GLY A 11 -56.55 27.27 56.58
N LYS A 12 -56.37 26.00 56.91
CA LYS A 12 -55.12 25.48 57.54
C LYS A 12 -53.97 25.54 56.55
N ALA A 13 -53.05 26.43 56.77
CA ALA A 13 -51.77 26.48 56.07
C ALA A 13 -51.02 25.14 56.27
N LYS A 14 -50.78 24.37 55.15
CA LYS A 14 -49.90 23.20 55.14
C LYS A 14 -48.50 23.68 55.39
N LYS A 15 -47.98 23.46 56.60
CA LYS A 15 -46.54 23.58 56.91
C LYS A 15 -45.75 22.56 56.05
N SER A 16 -45.08 23.05 55.03
CA SER A 16 -44.02 22.30 54.31
C SER A 16 -42.99 21.86 55.35
N LYS A 17 -42.91 20.56 55.60
CA LYS A 17 -41.82 19.97 56.39
C LYS A 17 -40.54 19.99 55.52
N ASN A 18 -39.80 21.08 55.60
CA ASN A 18 -38.44 21.10 55.15
C ASN A 18 -37.65 20.06 55.97
N LYS A 19 -37.45 18.83 55.43
CA LYS A 19 -36.59 17.82 56.05
C LYS A 19 -35.15 18.36 55.98
N SER A 20 -34.68 18.96 57.06
CA SER A 20 -33.24 19.33 57.21
C SER A 20 -32.43 18.04 57.08
N GLN A 21 -31.66 17.95 56.00
CA GLN A 21 -30.71 16.84 55.85
C GLN A 21 -29.73 16.83 57.00
N SER A 22 -29.42 15.65 57.56
CA SER A 22 -28.48 15.53 58.64
C SER A 22 -27.10 16.13 58.27
N PRO A 23 -26.38 16.78 59.17
CA PRO A 23 -25.10 17.44 58.88
C PRO A 23 -24.08 16.48 58.22
N VAL A 24 -24.14 15.20 58.55
CA VAL A 24 -23.29 14.13 57.96
C VAL A 24 -23.64 13.93 56.47
N LYS A 25 -24.93 13.92 56.11
CA LYS A 25 -25.31 13.80 54.67
C LYS A 25 -24.89 15.01 53.87
N LYS A 26 -24.96 16.21 54.41
CA LYS A 26 -24.47 17.44 53.75
C LYS A 26 -22.94 17.38 53.59
N PHE A 27 -22.19 16.93 54.58
CA PHE A 27 -20.75 16.77 54.51
C PHE A 27 -20.33 15.74 53.42
N ILE A 28 -20.94 14.54 53.45
CA ILE A 28 -20.71 13.52 52.42
C ILE A 28 -21.02 14.05 51.01
N PHE A 29 -22.15 14.74 50.84
CA PHE A 29 -22.52 15.33 49.55
C PHE A 29 -21.53 16.39 49.08
N THR A 30 -21.01 17.24 49.98
CA THR A 30 -19.99 18.24 49.67
C THR A 30 -18.68 17.60 49.28
N VAL A 31 -18.22 16.56 49.97
CA VAL A 31 -17.01 15.79 49.64
C VAL A 31 -17.19 15.12 48.25
N MET A 32 -18.31 14.47 47.99
CA MET A 32 -18.61 13.84 46.70
C MET A 32 -18.60 14.88 45.56
N LYS A 33 -19.20 16.04 45.80
CA LYS A 33 -19.20 17.14 44.80
C LYS A 33 -17.80 17.67 44.52
N THR A 34 -16.97 17.88 45.55
CA THR A 34 -15.60 18.35 45.36
C THR A 34 -14.75 17.30 44.62
N LEU A 35 -14.87 16.03 44.95
CA LEU A 35 -14.23 14.94 44.24
C LEU A 35 -14.64 14.88 42.77
N PHE A 36 -15.96 15.01 42.50
CA PHE A 36 -16.46 15.04 41.13
C PHE A 36 -15.90 16.21 40.32
N ILE A 37 -15.88 17.43 40.92
CA ILE A 37 -15.27 18.61 40.24
C ILE A 37 -13.78 18.40 40.01
N PHE A 38 -13.05 17.83 40.97
CA PHE A 38 -11.64 17.51 40.84
C PHE A 38 -11.37 16.54 39.67
N PHE A 39 -12.13 15.42 39.63
CA PHE A 39 -12.00 14.45 38.54
C PHE A 39 -12.40 15.02 37.18
N LEU A 40 -13.42 15.89 37.14
CA LEU A 40 -13.83 16.59 35.93
C LEU A 40 -12.72 17.54 35.44
N ALA A 41 -12.15 18.33 36.35
CA ALA A 41 -11.04 19.23 36.00
C ALA A 41 -9.80 18.44 35.52
N LEU A 42 -9.48 17.33 36.19
CA LEU A 42 -8.39 16.45 35.76
C LEU A 42 -8.67 15.83 34.37
N ALA A 43 -9.89 15.38 34.12
CA ALA A 43 -10.29 14.84 32.81
C ALA A 43 -10.19 15.93 31.71
N CYS A 44 -10.60 17.16 31.99
CA CYS A 44 -10.45 18.29 31.05
C CYS A 44 -8.97 18.62 30.80
N ALA A 45 -8.13 18.63 31.81
CA ALA A 45 -6.69 18.89 31.66
C ALA A 45 -6.01 17.81 30.84
N LEU A 46 -6.27 16.53 31.11
CA LEU A 46 -5.77 15.40 30.33
C LEU A 46 -6.25 15.44 28.87
N SER A 47 -7.52 15.74 28.66
CA SER A 47 -8.08 15.89 27.31
C SER A 47 -7.44 17.05 26.53
N GLY A 48 -7.15 18.15 27.23
CA GLY A 48 -6.44 19.31 26.66
C GLY A 48 -5.00 18.96 26.24
N ILE A 49 -4.25 18.25 27.08
CA ILE A 49 -2.89 17.79 26.78
C ILE A 49 -2.90 16.81 25.60
N LEU A 50 -3.78 15.81 25.63
CA LEU A 50 -3.88 14.82 24.53
C LEU A 50 -4.31 15.48 23.23
N GLY A 51 -5.32 16.37 23.26
CA GLY A 51 -5.77 17.11 22.08
C GLY A 51 -4.69 18.02 21.53
N GLY A 52 -3.94 18.74 22.39
CA GLY A 52 -2.82 19.59 22.00
C GLY A 52 -1.69 18.78 21.36
N ALA A 53 -1.32 17.65 21.95
CA ALA A 53 -0.31 16.75 21.37
C ALA A 53 -0.75 16.20 20.00
N MET A 54 -2.03 15.80 19.88
CA MET A 54 -2.60 15.29 18.62
C MET A 54 -2.56 16.34 17.52
N LEU A 55 -2.97 17.59 17.82
CA LEU A 55 -2.87 18.71 16.88
C LEU A 55 -1.42 19.04 16.51
N GLY A 56 -0.48 18.96 17.46
CA GLY A 56 0.95 19.11 17.20
C GLY A 56 1.45 18.06 16.22
N TYR A 57 1.14 16.78 16.43
CA TYR A 57 1.53 15.69 15.53
C TYR A 57 0.91 15.82 14.13
N MET A 58 -0.35 16.27 14.03
CA MET A 58 -1.00 16.53 12.74
C MET A 58 -0.30 17.62 11.93
N LYS A 59 0.13 18.71 12.59
CA LYS A 59 0.87 19.81 11.93
C LYS A 59 2.26 19.39 11.45
N MET A 60 2.84 18.35 12.04
CA MET A 60 4.13 17.79 11.65
C MET A 60 4.00 16.72 10.55
N ALA A 61 2.79 16.38 10.12
CA ALA A 61 2.59 15.39 9.07
C ALA A 61 3.13 15.93 7.74
N THR A 62 3.95 15.14 7.06
CA THR A 62 4.41 15.44 5.70
C THR A 62 3.20 15.44 4.77
N PRO A 63 2.94 16.54 4.05
CA PRO A 63 1.85 16.58 3.09
C PRO A 63 2.14 15.59 1.95
N ILE A 64 1.10 14.88 1.51
CA ILE A 64 1.16 14.00 0.35
C ILE A 64 0.73 14.82 -0.86
N SER A 65 1.62 14.98 -1.85
CA SER A 65 1.32 15.67 -3.11
C SER A 65 0.60 14.75 -4.09
N ASP A 66 0.00 15.33 -5.12
CA ASP A 66 -0.66 14.57 -6.19
C ASP A 66 0.35 13.71 -6.97
N GLU A 67 1.58 14.19 -7.10
CA GLU A 67 2.69 13.46 -7.71
C GLU A 67 3.13 12.23 -6.89
N ASP A 68 2.89 12.22 -5.57
CA ASP A 68 3.25 11.09 -4.72
C ASP A 68 2.31 9.90 -4.88
N LEU A 69 1.11 10.12 -5.43
CA LEU A 69 0.13 9.06 -5.75
C LEU A 69 0.44 8.33 -7.05
N ILE A 70 1.17 9.00 -7.93
CA ILE A 70 1.71 8.38 -9.14
C ILE A 70 3.08 7.83 -8.75
N SER A 71 3.28 6.54 -8.88
CA SER A 71 4.55 5.92 -8.49
C SER A 71 5.74 6.56 -9.20
N LYS A 72 6.66 7.16 -8.44
CA LYS A 72 7.87 7.83 -8.96
C LYS A 72 8.95 6.85 -9.45
N ASN A 73 8.79 5.55 -9.25
CA ASN A 73 9.80 4.53 -9.58
C ASN A 73 9.17 3.44 -10.44
N LEU A 74 8.64 3.82 -11.61
CA LEU A 74 8.15 2.88 -12.59
C LEU A 74 9.32 2.31 -13.39
N THR A 75 9.22 1.03 -13.75
CA THR A 75 10.21 0.39 -14.63
C THR A 75 10.02 0.90 -16.04
N THR A 76 11.09 1.38 -16.67
CA THR A 76 11.13 1.69 -18.10
C THR A 76 11.56 0.45 -18.87
N PHE A 77 10.88 0.16 -19.97
CA PHE A 77 11.22 -0.96 -20.86
C PHE A 77 11.75 -0.44 -22.19
N ILE A 78 12.80 -1.07 -22.69
CA ILE A 78 13.33 -0.86 -24.04
C ILE A 78 13.02 -2.11 -24.86
N TYR A 79 12.39 -1.93 -26.00
CA TYR A 79 11.92 -3.00 -26.87
C TYR A 79 12.70 -3.00 -28.19
N ASP A 80 12.86 -4.20 -28.78
CA ASP A 80 13.36 -4.37 -30.15
C ASP A 80 12.28 -4.04 -31.20
N SER A 81 12.61 -4.23 -32.48
CA SER A 81 11.68 -3.99 -33.59
C SER A 81 10.51 -4.99 -33.65
N GLU A 82 10.61 -6.13 -32.97
CA GLU A 82 9.58 -7.16 -32.88
C GLU A 82 8.70 -7.01 -31.64
N GLY A 83 9.04 -6.08 -30.72
CA GLY A 83 8.33 -5.85 -29.49
C GLY A 83 8.80 -6.73 -28.29
N ASN A 84 9.92 -7.42 -28.42
CA ASN A 84 10.51 -8.14 -27.30
C ASN A 84 11.27 -7.20 -26.38
N VAL A 85 11.29 -7.46 -25.07
CA VAL A 85 12.00 -6.64 -24.10
C VAL A 85 13.52 -6.88 -24.21
N LEU A 86 14.25 -5.86 -24.67
CA LEU A 86 15.73 -5.85 -24.69
C LEU A 86 16.30 -5.56 -23.30
N LYS A 87 15.76 -4.57 -22.62
CA LYS A 87 16.24 -4.12 -21.32
C LYS A 87 15.09 -3.53 -20.48
N SER A 88 15.11 -3.82 -19.19
CA SER A 88 14.34 -3.10 -18.20
C SER A 88 15.26 -2.17 -17.41
N LEU A 89 14.94 -0.88 -17.37
CA LEU A 89 15.65 0.11 -16.57
C LEU A 89 14.85 0.31 -15.28
N THR A 90 15.47 -0.02 -14.17
CA THR A 90 14.93 0.20 -12.83
C THR A 90 15.73 1.31 -12.16
N GLY A 91 15.08 2.17 -11.38
CA GLY A 91 15.78 3.19 -10.60
C GLY A 91 16.82 2.58 -9.65
N LYS A 92 17.50 3.43 -8.89
CA LYS A 92 18.64 3.05 -8.00
C LYS A 92 18.38 1.85 -7.08
N ASP A 93 17.11 1.54 -6.79
CA ASP A 93 16.74 0.49 -5.83
C ASP A 93 16.42 -0.86 -6.49
N ASN A 94 16.62 -1.00 -7.80
CA ASN A 94 16.32 -2.23 -8.56
C ASN A 94 14.87 -2.73 -8.35
N ILE A 95 13.92 -1.79 -8.25
CA ILE A 95 12.51 -2.03 -7.97
C ILE A 95 11.77 -2.27 -9.29
N ASN A 96 11.18 -3.46 -9.46
CA ASN A 96 10.29 -3.74 -10.59
C ASN A 96 8.89 -3.23 -10.26
N ARG A 97 8.43 -2.20 -11.01
CA ARG A 97 7.13 -1.56 -10.80
C ARG A 97 6.50 -1.17 -12.12
N GLU A 98 5.40 -1.82 -12.43
CA GLU A 98 4.56 -1.53 -13.59
C GLU A 98 3.18 -1.09 -13.10
N TRP A 99 2.67 0.02 -13.66
CA TRP A 99 1.35 0.52 -13.28
C TRP A 99 0.24 -0.29 -13.95
N ALA A 100 -0.79 -0.62 -13.19
CA ALA A 100 -2.04 -1.17 -13.69
C ALA A 100 -3.16 -0.15 -13.45
N SER A 101 -3.91 0.22 -14.48
CA SER A 101 -5.08 1.08 -14.32
C SER A 101 -6.19 0.35 -13.55
N TYR A 102 -7.11 1.11 -12.94
CA TYR A 102 -8.20 0.53 -12.17
C TYR A 102 -9.04 -0.46 -12.97
N GLU A 103 -9.24 -0.17 -14.27
CA GLU A 103 -10.00 -0.99 -15.21
C GLU A 103 -9.29 -2.31 -15.56
N GLU A 104 -7.96 -2.32 -15.60
CA GLU A 104 -7.18 -3.52 -15.89
C GLU A 104 -7.09 -4.48 -14.68
N ILE A 105 -7.27 -3.95 -13.48
CA ILE A 105 -7.24 -4.77 -12.25
C ILE A 105 -8.55 -5.56 -12.13
N PRO A 106 -8.50 -6.91 -12.02
CA PRO A 106 -9.72 -7.72 -11.88
C PRO A 106 -10.53 -7.36 -10.65
N ASP A 107 -11.87 -7.41 -10.75
CA ASP A 107 -12.75 -7.14 -9.61
C ASP A 107 -12.49 -8.10 -8.44
N TYR A 108 -12.19 -9.36 -8.71
CA TYR A 108 -11.82 -10.31 -7.67
C TYR A 108 -10.59 -9.91 -6.86
N LEU A 109 -9.61 -9.25 -7.51
CA LEU A 109 -8.41 -8.77 -6.80
C LEU A 109 -8.75 -7.56 -5.92
N LYS A 110 -9.53 -6.61 -6.44
CA LYS A 110 -10.04 -5.45 -5.67
C LYS A 110 -10.83 -5.92 -4.45
N GLU A 111 -11.76 -6.86 -4.66
CA GLU A 111 -12.60 -7.38 -3.58
C GLU A 111 -11.82 -8.23 -2.56
N ALA A 112 -10.80 -8.99 -2.99
CA ALA A 112 -9.93 -9.74 -2.08
C ALA A 112 -9.17 -8.80 -1.12
N PHE A 113 -8.61 -7.70 -1.64
CA PHE A 113 -7.95 -6.69 -0.80
C PHE A 113 -8.93 -6.02 0.16
N ILE A 114 -10.09 -5.61 -0.33
CA ILE A 114 -11.12 -4.97 0.49
C ILE A 114 -11.60 -5.95 1.58
N ALA A 115 -11.87 -7.19 1.21
CA ALA A 115 -12.39 -8.18 2.15
C ALA A 115 -11.44 -8.45 3.32
N ILE A 116 -10.13 -8.52 3.07
CA ILE A 116 -9.17 -8.91 4.09
C ILE A 116 -8.51 -7.74 4.82
N GLU A 117 -8.32 -6.60 4.15
CA GLU A 117 -7.61 -5.44 4.71
C GLU A 117 -8.58 -4.37 5.25
N ASP A 118 -9.73 -4.18 4.61
CA ASP A 118 -10.62 -3.06 4.91
C ASP A 118 -12.06 -3.31 4.46
N GLU A 119 -12.76 -4.24 5.12
CA GLU A 119 -14.14 -4.67 4.80
C GLU A 119 -15.09 -3.49 4.54
N ARG A 120 -14.90 -2.36 5.22
CA ARG A 120 -15.74 -1.18 5.13
C ARG A 120 -15.12 -0.03 4.32
N PHE A 121 -14.21 -0.33 3.43
CA PHE A 121 -13.47 0.64 2.63
C PHE A 121 -14.37 1.72 2.03
N TYR A 122 -15.50 1.35 1.44
CA TYR A 122 -16.42 2.31 0.81
C TYR A 122 -17.26 3.13 1.79
N SER A 123 -17.28 2.78 3.09
CA SER A 123 -18.17 3.42 4.08
C SER A 123 -17.46 4.40 5.03
N HIS A 124 -16.16 4.37 5.15
CA HIS A 124 -15.41 5.32 5.98
C HIS A 124 -14.71 6.40 5.14
N LYS A 125 -14.15 7.42 5.82
CA LYS A 125 -13.41 8.54 5.22
C LYS A 125 -11.95 8.55 5.71
N GLY A 126 -11.19 7.54 5.34
CA GLY A 126 -9.78 7.39 5.65
C GLY A 126 -9.48 6.61 6.93
N VAL A 127 -10.30 6.75 7.97
CA VAL A 127 -10.16 6.03 9.25
C VAL A 127 -11.45 5.30 9.59
N ASP A 128 -11.36 4.01 9.87
CA ASP A 128 -12.50 3.20 10.29
C ASP A 128 -12.61 3.14 11.82
N ILE A 129 -13.30 4.13 12.39
CA ILE A 129 -13.49 4.23 13.84
C ILE A 129 -14.27 3.01 14.38
N LYS A 130 -15.27 2.49 13.64
CA LYS A 130 -16.03 1.31 14.05
C LYS A 130 -15.14 0.06 14.10
N GLY A 131 -14.22 -0.10 13.12
CA GLY A 131 -13.24 -1.19 13.10
C GLY A 131 -12.26 -1.10 14.26
N ILE A 132 -11.73 0.08 14.53
CA ILE A 132 -10.84 0.32 15.67
C ILE A 132 -11.55 -0.05 16.98
N LEU A 133 -12.79 0.43 17.19
CA LEU A 133 -13.56 0.13 18.40
C LEU A 133 -13.83 -1.38 18.54
N ARG A 134 -14.20 -2.06 17.45
CA ARG A 134 -14.38 -3.53 17.41
C ARG A 134 -13.10 -4.26 17.80
N ALA A 135 -11.95 -3.89 17.22
CA ALA A 135 -10.67 -4.51 17.50
C ALA A 135 -10.26 -4.32 18.98
N VAL A 136 -10.43 -3.12 19.53
CA VAL A 136 -10.15 -2.81 20.94
C VAL A 136 -11.06 -3.61 21.87
N THR A 137 -12.38 -3.62 21.62
CA THR A 137 -13.36 -4.37 22.41
C THR A 137 -13.04 -5.87 22.40
N ARG A 138 -12.73 -6.44 21.23
CA ARG A 138 -12.35 -7.86 21.12
C ARG A 138 -11.09 -8.17 21.91
N LYS A 139 -10.08 -7.28 21.87
CA LYS A 139 -8.83 -7.45 22.62
C LYS A 139 -9.05 -7.38 24.13
N ILE A 140 -9.94 -6.51 24.59
CA ILE A 140 -10.31 -6.41 26.02
C ILE A 140 -11.06 -7.67 26.47
N LEU A 141 -12.04 -8.14 25.70
CA LEU A 141 -12.83 -9.31 26.01
C LEU A 141 -12.05 -10.63 25.87
N ASN A 142 -11.08 -10.68 24.95
CA ASN A 142 -10.25 -11.85 24.72
C ASN A 142 -8.76 -11.45 24.59
N PRO A 143 -8.04 -11.25 25.71
CA PRO A 143 -6.66 -10.79 25.73
C PRO A 143 -5.67 -11.68 24.97
N SER A 144 -5.98 -12.99 24.85
CA SER A 144 -5.14 -13.96 24.12
C SER A 144 -5.35 -13.90 22.59
N SER A 145 -6.39 -13.22 22.09
CA SER A 145 -6.61 -13.10 20.64
C SER A 145 -5.49 -12.27 19.99
N LYS A 146 -5.09 -12.66 18.78
CA LYS A 146 -4.23 -11.81 17.96
C LYS A 146 -4.96 -10.50 17.69
N MET A 147 -4.23 -9.38 17.77
CA MET A 147 -4.80 -8.07 17.45
C MET A 147 -5.14 -8.04 15.97
N GLU A 148 -6.42 -7.88 15.64
CA GLU A 148 -6.84 -7.67 14.25
C GLU A 148 -6.31 -6.33 13.76
N GLY A 149 -5.89 -6.27 12.50
CA GLY A 149 -5.44 -5.05 11.86
C GLY A 149 -6.59 -4.03 11.82
N GLY A 150 -6.40 -2.89 12.47
CA GLY A 150 -7.38 -1.80 12.43
C GLY A 150 -7.01 -0.66 11.49
N SER A 151 -6.02 -0.88 10.60
CA SER A 151 -5.60 0.13 9.62
C SER A 151 -6.37 -0.05 8.33
N THR A 152 -6.85 1.06 7.76
CA THR A 152 -7.56 1.06 6.47
C THR A 152 -6.59 0.99 5.30
N ILE A 153 -7.08 0.66 4.11
CA ILE A 153 -6.32 0.71 2.85
C ILE A 153 -5.74 2.12 2.65
N THR A 154 -6.51 3.18 2.92
CA THR A 154 -6.05 4.56 2.78
C THR A 154 -4.91 4.89 3.75
N GLN A 155 -4.94 4.38 4.98
CA GLN A 155 -3.84 4.52 5.93
C GLN A 155 -2.58 3.77 5.48
N GLN A 156 -2.76 2.58 4.91
CA GLN A 156 -1.65 1.81 4.36
C GLN A 156 -1.03 2.51 3.15
N LEU A 157 -1.85 3.11 2.27
CA LEU A 157 -1.37 3.93 1.16
C LEU A 157 -0.55 5.11 1.66
N ALA A 158 -1.05 5.90 2.61
CA ALA A 158 -0.33 7.03 3.20
C ALA A 158 1.04 6.58 3.77
N ARG A 159 1.08 5.45 4.46
CA ARG A 159 2.32 4.86 4.98
C ARG A 159 3.29 4.44 3.87
N ASN A 160 2.78 3.83 2.79
CA ASN A 160 3.60 3.39 1.65
C ASN A 160 4.23 4.59 0.92
N ILE A 161 3.47 5.68 0.77
CA ILE A 161 3.95 6.94 0.15
C ILE A 161 5.04 7.58 1.01
N THR A 162 4.81 7.69 2.31
CA THR A 162 5.73 8.42 3.22
C THR A 162 6.92 7.60 3.68
N GLY A 163 6.91 6.28 3.46
CA GLY A 163 7.98 5.37 3.89
C GLY A 163 8.14 5.25 5.41
N GLN A 164 7.19 5.76 6.20
CA GLN A 164 7.29 5.77 7.65
C GLN A 164 6.92 4.39 8.23
N THR A 165 7.91 3.67 8.74
CA THR A 165 7.76 2.32 9.33
C THR A 165 7.78 2.28 10.85
N GLN A 166 8.08 3.40 11.52
CA GLN A 166 8.22 3.48 12.97
C GLN A 166 6.90 3.17 13.69
N VAL A 167 6.98 2.42 14.80
CA VAL A 167 5.80 2.06 15.61
C VAL A 167 5.64 3.09 16.73
N THR A 168 5.13 4.29 16.41
CA THR A 168 4.91 5.38 17.37
C THR A 168 3.49 5.94 17.28
N LEU A 169 3.00 6.52 18.37
CA LEU A 169 1.71 7.22 18.39
C LEU A 169 1.72 8.43 17.44
N GLN A 170 2.83 9.17 17.42
CA GLN A 170 3.02 10.30 16.52
C GLN A 170 2.80 9.90 15.06
N ARG A 171 3.51 8.87 14.58
CA ARG A 171 3.32 8.33 13.23
C ARG A 171 1.87 7.92 12.97
N LYS A 172 1.21 7.27 13.93
CA LYS A 172 -0.17 6.82 13.74
C LYS A 172 -1.15 8.00 13.60
N VAL A 173 -0.95 9.06 14.35
CA VAL A 173 -1.75 10.29 14.22
C VAL A 173 -1.50 10.98 12.88
N GLN A 174 -0.25 11.03 12.43
CA GLN A 174 0.10 11.57 11.10
C GLN A 174 -0.53 10.74 9.98
N GLU A 175 -0.47 9.41 10.06
CA GLU A 175 -1.11 8.49 9.12
C GLU A 175 -2.64 8.69 9.06
N TRP A 176 -3.31 8.90 10.20
CA TRP A 176 -4.73 9.21 10.23
C TRP A 176 -5.05 10.52 9.53
N TYR A 177 -4.27 11.56 9.80
CA TYR A 177 -4.44 12.86 9.18
C TYR A 177 -4.26 12.78 7.66
N GLN A 178 -3.20 12.14 7.20
CA GLN A 178 -2.91 11.92 5.78
C GLN A 178 -3.99 11.09 5.09
N ALA A 179 -4.49 10.03 5.74
CA ALA A 179 -5.57 9.23 5.20
C ALA A 179 -6.87 10.02 5.05
N ILE A 180 -7.22 10.87 6.01
CA ILE A 180 -8.40 11.74 5.92
C ILE A 180 -8.22 12.78 4.81
N ASP A 181 -7.00 13.33 4.64
CA ASP A 181 -6.70 14.29 3.60
C ASP A 181 -6.80 13.66 2.20
N LEU A 182 -6.26 12.45 2.01
CA LEU A 182 -6.40 11.69 0.77
C LEU A 182 -7.87 11.46 0.42
N GLU A 183 -8.69 11.03 1.36
CA GLU A 183 -10.12 10.78 1.14
C GLU A 183 -10.96 12.05 0.87
N ARG A 184 -10.43 13.22 1.19
CA ARG A 184 -11.05 14.50 0.81
C ARG A 184 -10.75 14.89 -0.63
N ARG A 185 -9.57 14.53 -1.14
CA ARG A 185 -9.08 14.93 -2.46
C ARG A 185 -9.37 13.90 -3.54
N TYR A 186 -9.38 12.61 -3.20
CA TYR A 186 -9.46 11.53 -4.18
C TYR A 186 -10.68 10.64 -3.95
N LYS A 187 -11.18 10.07 -5.05
CA LYS A 187 -12.24 9.08 -5.03
C LYS A 187 -11.71 7.73 -4.56
N LYS A 188 -12.56 6.88 -4.03
CA LYS A 188 -12.22 5.54 -3.55
C LYS A 188 -11.47 4.69 -4.58
N TRP A 189 -11.89 4.71 -5.83
CA TRP A 189 -11.24 3.96 -6.88
C TRP A 189 -9.80 4.44 -7.15
N GLN A 190 -9.52 5.76 -7.09
CA GLN A 190 -8.17 6.31 -7.23
C GLN A 190 -7.25 5.90 -6.07
N ILE A 191 -7.78 5.91 -4.84
CA ILE A 191 -7.05 5.45 -3.65
C ILE A 191 -6.72 3.96 -3.76
N LEU A 192 -7.68 3.15 -4.19
CA LEU A 192 -7.50 1.71 -4.33
C LEU A 192 -6.50 1.38 -5.44
N GLU A 193 -6.59 2.05 -6.60
CA GLU A 193 -5.64 1.94 -7.69
C GLU A 193 -4.21 2.27 -7.22
N SER A 194 -4.01 3.43 -6.61
CA SER A 194 -2.70 3.83 -6.09
C SER A 194 -2.17 2.84 -5.06
N TYR A 195 -3.02 2.36 -4.14
CA TYR A 195 -2.63 1.36 -3.16
C TYR A 195 -2.15 0.07 -3.82
N MET A 196 -2.91 -0.47 -4.77
CA MET A 196 -2.58 -1.72 -5.45
C MET A 196 -1.31 -1.63 -6.30
N ASN A 197 -0.99 -0.43 -6.80
CA ASN A 197 0.23 -0.18 -7.55
C ASN A 197 1.46 0.12 -6.67
N MET A 198 1.27 0.42 -5.38
CA MET A 198 2.36 0.79 -4.46
C MET A 198 2.68 -0.27 -3.42
N VAL A 199 1.78 -1.22 -3.18
CA VAL A 199 1.98 -2.24 -2.15
C VAL A 199 3.11 -3.20 -2.52
N TYR A 200 3.89 -3.62 -1.52
CA TYR A 200 5.01 -4.53 -1.67
C TYR A 200 4.59 -5.99 -1.53
N PHE A 201 4.97 -6.81 -2.50
CA PHE A 201 4.66 -8.24 -2.56
C PHE A 201 5.84 -9.17 -2.23
N GLY A 202 7.01 -8.65 -1.88
CA GLY A 202 8.23 -9.44 -1.75
C GLY A 202 9.02 -9.57 -3.06
N ASN A 203 10.23 -10.13 -2.99
CA ASN A 203 11.08 -10.39 -4.15
C ASN A 203 11.25 -9.19 -5.11
N SER A 204 11.29 -7.97 -4.56
CA SER A 204 11.37 -6.70 -5.30
C SER A 204 10.14 -6.40 -6.19
N TYR A 205 9.02 -7.09 -6.02
CA TYR A 205 7.78 -6.79 -6.73
C TYR A 205 6.98 -5.73 -5.96
N TYR A 206 6.76 -4.60 -6.59
CA TYR A 206 5.89 -3.52 -6.12
C TYR A 206 4.75 -3.34 -7.10
N GLY A 207 3.52 -3.34 -6.60
CA GLY A 207 2.30 -3.27 -7.39
C GLY A 207 1.85 -4.62 -7.94
N VAL A 208 0.53 -4.68 -8.19
CA VAL A 208 -0.17 -5.92 -8.55
C VAL A 208 0.28 -6.49 -9.91
N ARG A 209 0.59 -5.63 -10.91
CA ARG A 209 1.02 -6.10 -12.23
C ARG A 209 2.40 -6.76 -12.16
N SER A 210 3.36 -6.13 -11.49
CA SER A 210 4.69 -6.71 -11.29
C SER A 210 4.63 -8.01 -10.51
N ALA A 211 3.75 -8.09 -9.51
CA ALA A 211 3.55 -9.32 -8.74
C ALA A 211 2.88 -10.43 -9.56
N ALA A 212 1.88 -10.12 -10.41
CA ALA A 212 1.23 -11.06 -11.31
C ALA A 212 2.22 -11.67 -12.31
N LYS A 213 2.98 -10.82 -12.99
CA LYS A 213 4.03 -11.26 -13.92
C LYS A 213 5.12 -12.04 -13.21
N GLY A 214 5.58 -11.53 -12.06
CA GLY A 214 6.66 -12.16 -11.31
C GLY A 214 6.31 -13.52 -10.75
N TYR A 215 5.15 -13.68 -10.13
CA TYR A 215 4.76 -14.93 -9.49
C TYR A 215 4.08 -15.93 -10.41
N PHE A 216 3.30 -15.46 -11.38
CA PHE A 216 2.47 -16.33 -12.21
C PHE A 216 2.79 -16.27 -13.70
N GLY A 217 3.59 -15.30 -14.16
CA GLY A 217 3.93 -15.14 -15.57
C GLY A 217 2.80 -14.62 -16.45
N VAL A 218 1.73 -14.06 -15.84
CA VAL A 218 0.56 -13.54 -16.57
C VAL A 218 0.38 -12.04 -16.31
N ASP A 219 -0.35 -11.36 -17.17
CA ASP A 219 -0.75 -9.98 -16.89
C ASP A 219 -1.78 -9.93 -15.74
N VAL A 220 -1.87 -8.78 -15.08
CA VAL A 220 -2.79 -8.58 -13.96
C VAL A 220 -4.25 -8.84 -14.34
N SER A 221 -4.64 -8.53 -15.57
CA SER A 221 -6.00 -8.73 -16.10
C SER A 221 -6.37 -10.20 -16.30
N GLU A 222 -5.39 -11.09 -16.34
CA GLU A 222 -5.57 -12.54 -16.57
C GLU A 222 -5.61 -13.36 -15.28
N LEU A 223 -5.48 -12.70 -14.13
CA LEU A 223 -5.45 -13.40 -12.83
C LEU A 223 -6.75 -14.14 -12.54
N SER A 224 -6.64 -15.40 -12.15
CA SER A 224 -7.76 -16.18 -11.61
C SER A 224 -8.17 -15.70 -10.22
N LEU A 225 -9.37 -16.08 -9.75
CA LEU A 225 -9.83 -15.81 -8.39
C LEU A 225 -8.86 -16.37 -7.34
N ALA A 226 -8.32 -17.56 -7.57
CA ALA A 226 -7.36 -18.20 -6.67
C ALA A 226 -6.04 -17.40 -6.59
N GLN A 227 -5.54 -16.92 -7.71
CA GLN A 227 -4.36 -16.07 -7.78
C GLN A 227 -4.60 -14.69 -7.14
N CYS A 228 -5.77 -14.09 -7.36
CA CYS A 228 -6.17 -12.83 -6.73
C CYS A 228 -6.16 -12.93 -5.20
N ALA A 229 -6.78 -13.97 -4.64
CA ALA A 229 -6.81 -14.20 -3.20
C ALA A 229 -5.40 -14.47 -2.63
N LEU A 230 -4.56 -15.18 -3.38
CA LEU A 230 -3.18 -15.45 -2.96
C LEU A 230 -2.35 -14.17 -2.92
N LEU A 231 -2.42 -13.31 -3.96
CA LEU A 231 -1.73 -12.02 -3.98
C LEU A 231 -2.15 -11.14 -2.82
N ALA A 232 -3.46 -10.99 -2.56
CA ALA A 232 -3.94 -10.24 -1.42
C ALA A 232 -3.39 -10.78 -0.09
N GLY A 233 -3.14 -12.08 0.00
CA GLY A 233 -2.57 -12.72 1.18
C GLY A 233 -1.09 -12.41 1.42
N ILE A 234 -0.30 -12.29 0.35
CA ILE A 234 1.15 -12.07 0.42
C ILE A 234 1.49 -10.73 1.09
N THR A 235 0.73 -9.69 0.83
CA THR A 235 1.03 -8.32 1.30
C THR A 235 1.07 -8.18 2.82
N ASN A 236 0.37 -9.04 3.53
CA ASN A 236 0.36 -9.04 5.00
C ASN A 236 1.75 -9.33 5.61
N ASN A 237 2.48 -10.29 5.04
CA ASN A 237 3.88 -10.59 5.39
C ASN A 237 4.59 -11.30 4.23
N PRO A 238 5.18 -10.54 3.27
CA PRO A 238 5.79 -11.10 2.08
C PRO A 238 6.93 -12.10 2.34
N SER A 239 7.60 -12.00 3.48
CA SER A 239 8.66 -12.93 3.84
C SER A 239 8.12 -14.30 4.29
N ILE A 240 7.00 -14.31 5.02
CA ILE A 240 6.36 -15.56 5.47
C ILE A 240 5.60 -16.24 4.34
N TYR A 241 4.96 -15.46 3.48
CA TYR A 241 4.10 -15.93 2.39
C TYR A 241 4.82 -15.96 1.03
N ASN A 242 6.16 -16.07 1.03
CA ASN A 242 6.97 -16.10 -0.19
C ASN A 242 6.76 -17.41 -0.97
N PRO A 243 6.13 -17.39 -2.17
CA PRO A 243 5.80 -18.59 -2.91
C PRO A 243 7.02 -19.34 -3.48
N TYR A 244 8.19 -18.71 -3.53
CA TYR A 244 9.42 -19.32 -4.01
C TYR A 244 10.12 -20.22 -2.98
N THR A 245 9.55 -20.36 -1.79
CA THR A 245 10.04 -21.30 -0.77
C THR A 245 8.92 -22.30 -0.42
N GLU A 246 9.24 -23.55 -0.19
CA GLU A 246 8.25 -24.60 0.15
C GLU A 246 7.41 -24.22 1.36
N LYS A 247 8.05 -23.71 2.42
CA LYS A 247 7.35 -23.24 3.63
C LYS A 247 6.43 -22.06 3.33
N GLY A 248 6.93 -21.13 2.54
CA GLY A 248 6.19 -19.93 2.16
C GLY A 248 5.00 -20.25 1.23
N LYS A 249 5.19 -21.14 0.26
CA LYS A 249 4.14 -21.64 -0.63
C LYS A 249 2.97 -22.24 0.17
N LYS A 250 3.27 -23.12 1.14
CA LYS A 250 2.26 -23.69 2.03
C LYS A 250 1.56 -22.62 2.88
N SER A 251 2.32 -21.68 3.43
CA SER A 251 1.76 -20.58 4.24
C SER A 251 0.87 -19.65 3.41
N ALA A 252 1.28 -19.35 2.18
CA ALA A 252 0.52 -18.53 1.24
C ALA A 252 -0.80 -19.22 0.85
N LYS A 253 -0.78 -20.55 0.58
CA LYS A 253 -1.99 -21.33 0.30
C LYS A 253 -2.96 -21.28 1.48
N ASN A 254 -2.51 -21.52 2.70
CA ASN A 254 -3.37 -21.40 3.89
C ASN A 254 -3.96 -19.99 4.05
N ARG A 255 -3.19 -18.95 3.74
CA ARG A 255 -3.68 -17.55 3.79
C ARG A 255 -4.69 -17.27 2.69
N GLN A 256 -4.48 -17.77 1.48
CA GLN A 256 -5.42 -17.72 0.36
C GLN A 256 -6.79 -18.32 0.76
N GLU A 257 -6.80 -19.51 1.36
CA GLU A 257 -8.03 -20.18 1.81
C GLU A 257 -8.80 -19.35 2.83
N VAL A 258 -8.09 -18.67 3.74
CA VAL A 258 -8.71 -17.72 4.69
C VAL A 258 -9.36 -16.56 3.94
N ILE A 259 -8.70 -15.99 2.92
CA ILE A 259 -9.23 -14.86 2.16
C ILE A 259 -10.45 -15.28 1.35
N LEU A 260 -10.38 -16.41 0.64
CA LEU A 260 -11.52 -16.95 -0.12
C LEU A 260 -12.74 -17.16 0.78
N ARG A 261 -12.54 -17.72 1.99
CA ARG A 261 -13.61 -17.88 2.98
C ARG A 261 -14.19 -16.54 3.41
N VAL A 262 -13.36 -15.54 3.69
CA VAL A 262 -13.83 -14.19 4.06
C VAL A 262 -14.60 -13.54 2.92
N MET A 263 -14.14 -13.71 1.66
CA MET A 263 -14.87 -13.24 0.48
C MET A 263 -16.25 -13.90 0.36
N LEU A 264 -16.35 -15.21 0.61
CA LEU A 264 -17.63 -15.93 0.64
C LEU A 264 -18.54 -15.44 1.76
N GLU A 265 -18.02 -15.31 2.99
CA GLU A 265 -18.77 -14.82 4.16
C GLU A 265 -19.31 -13.39 3.96
N GLN A 266 -18.59 -12.57 3.20
CA GLN A 266 -18.97 -11.20 2.84
C GLN A 266 -19.84 -11.13 1.56
N GLY A 267 -20.16 -12.25 0.92
CA GLY A 267 -20.97 -12.30 -0.30
C GLY A 267 -20.27 -11.73 -1.54
N LYS A 268 -18.95 -11.68 -1.56
CA LYS A 268 -18.13 -11.21 -2.70
C LYS A 268 -17.97 -12.28 -3.78
N ILE A 269 -18.09 -13.53 -3.39
CA ILE A 269 -18.10 -14.72 -4.26
C ILE A 269 -19.19 -15.67 -3.79
N ASP A 270 -19.63 -16.54 -4.69
CA ASP A 270 -20.57 -17.62 -4.36
C ASP A 270 -19.84 -18.94 -3.98
N GLU A 271 -20.58 -19.94 -3.50
CA GLU A 271 -20.02 -21.24 -3.10
C GLU A 271 -19.35 -21.98 -4.28
N LYS A 272 -19.86 -21.83 -5.47
CA LYS A 272 -19.29 -22.46 -6.66
C LYS A 272 -17.93 -21.88 -6.98
N GLN A 273 -17.82 -20.54 -6.99
CA GLN A 273 -16.57 -19.79 -7.20
C GLN A 273 -15.54 -20.13 -6.10
N TYR A 274 -16.01 -20.17 -4.84
CA TYR A 274 -15.16 -20.55 -3.70
C TYR A 274 -14.56 -21.95 -3.88
N ASN A 275 -15.39 -22.97 -4.16
CA ASN A 275 -14.94 -24.34 -4.32
C ASN A 275 -14.01 -24.50 -5.54
N GLN A 276 -14.29 -23.81 -6.64
CA GLN A 276 -13.44 -23.80 -7.82
C GLN A 276 -12.06 -23.21 -7.50
N ALA A 277 -12.00 -22.05 -6.83
CA ALA A 277 -10.74 -21.41 -6.46
C ALA A 277 -9.93 -22.22 -5.43
N LEU A 278 -10.58 -22.95 -4.52
CA LEU A 278 -9.90 -23.85 -3.59
C LEU A 278 -9.21 -25.03 -4.29
N SER A 279 -9.87 -25.59 -5.31
CA SER A 279 -9.36 -26.73 -6.07
C SER A 279 -8.34 -26.38 -7.13
N GLU A 280 -8.20 -25.10 -7.45
CA GLU A 280 -7.25 -24.62 -8.46
C GLU A 280 -5.81 -24.81 -7.99
N GLU A 281 -5.02 -25.51 -8.80
CA GLU A 281 -3.58 -25.63 -8.61
C GLU A 281 -2.88 -24.40 -9.21
N ILE A 282 -2.26 -23.60 -8.34
CA ILE A 282 -1.53 -22.40 -8.77
C ILE A 282 -0.11 -22.79 -9.17
N VAL A 283 0.20 -22.55 -10.45
CA VAL A 283 1.56 -22.71 -10.98
C VAL A 283 2.32 -21.40 -10.77
N PHE A 284 3.49 -21.48 -10.16
CA PHE A 284 4.39 -20.36 -9.99
C PHE A 284 5.48 -20.40 -11.06
N THR A 285 5.87 -19.23 -11.52
CA THR A 285 7.08 -19.08 -12.32
C THR A 285 8.29 -19.51 -11.50
N GLU A 286 9.33 -20.00 -12.17
CA GLU A 286 10.63 -20.11 -11.52
C GLU A 286 11.07 -18.72 -11.10
N LYS A 287 11.63 -18.62 -9.88
CA LYS A 287 12.23 -17.35 -9.45
C LYS A 287 13.22 -16.98 -10.55
N SER A 288 12.87 -16.00 -11.35
CA SER A 288 13.84 -15.35 -12.22
C SER A 288 14.95 -14.94 -11.27
N GLU A 289 16.06 -15.69 -11.27
CA GLU A 289 17.29 -15.11 -10.79
C GLU A 289 17.36 -13.83 -11.58
N ALA A 290 17.22 -12.69 -10.89
CA ALA A 290 17.66 -11.44 -11.48
C ALA A 290 19.05 -11.80 -11.95
N LYS A 291 19.18 -12.11 -13.24
CA LYS A 291 20.49 -12.26 -13.86
C LYS A 291 21.15 -10.98 -13.39
N LYS A 292 22.08 -11.10 -12.44
CA LYS A 292 23.05 -10.05 -12.22
C LYS A 292 23.50 -9.82 -13.63
N SER A 293 22.95 -8.82 -14.30
CA SER A 293 23.45 -8.40 -15.58
C SER A 293 24.81 -7.80 -15.27
N THR A 294 25.77 -8.69 -15.10
CA THR A 294 27.18 -8.45 -15.39
C THR A 294 27.34 -8.36 -16.89
N THR A 295 26.27 -8.33 -17.65
CA THR A 295 26.32 -7.94 -19.05
C THR A 295 26.64 -6.47 -19.04
N THR A 296 27.88 -6.17 -19.43
CA THR A 296 28.28 -4.90 -20.00
C THR A 296 27.08 -4.38 -20.76
N GLN A 297 26.55 -3.22 -20.36
CA GLN A 297 25.40 -2.63 -21.00
C GLN A 297 25.76 -2.48 -22.46
N SER A 298 24.92 -2.99 -23.38
CA SER A 298 25.23 -2.94 -24.80
C SER A 298 25.36 -1.47 -25.21
N TYR A 299 26.35 -1.14 -26.03
CA TYR A 299 26.52 0.22 -26.60
C TYR A 299 25.23 0.74 -27.26
N PHE A 300 24.46 -0.16 -27.86
CA PHE A 300 23.16 0.18 -28.42
C PHE A 300 22.20 0.74 -27.35
N ILE A 301 22.08 0.09 -26.20
CA ILE A 301 21.23 0.56 -25.10
C ILE A 301 21.72 1.90 -24.55
N ASP A 302 23.05 2.09 -24.45
CA ASP A 302 23.62 3.36 -24.01
C ASP A 302 23.27 4.47 -25.00
N GLN A 303 23.35 4.21 -26.32
CA GLN A 303 22.96 5.17 -27.36
C GLN A 303 21.47 5.49 -27.28
N VAL A 304 20.59 4.49 -27.12
CA VAL A 304 19.15 4.70 -26.93
C VAL A 304 18.87 5.63 -25.73
N ILE A 305 19.56 5.42 -24.61
CA ILE A 305 19.40 6.28 -23.43
C ILE A 305 19.84 7.71 -23.73
N LEU A 306 20.95 7.89 -24.46
CA LEU A 306 21.44 9.21 -24.85
C LEU A 306 20.46 9.94 -25.78
N ASP A 307 19.92 9.23 -26.78
CA ASP A 307 18.97 9.80 -27.74
C ASP A 307 17.67 10.20 -27.06
N VAL A 308 17.05 9.31 -26.28
CA VAL A 308 15.83 9.63 -25.51
C VAL A 308 16.08 10.77 -24.51
N LYS A 309 17.23 10.82 -23.86
CA LYS A 309 17.60 11.94 -22.99
C LYS A 309 17.61 13.26 -23.76
N LYS A 310 18.24 13.27 -24.92
CA LYS A 310 18.33 14.45 -25.80
C LYS A 310 16.93 14.90 -26.23
N ASP A 311 16.09 13.98 -26.70
CA ASP A 311 14.72 14.27 -27.15
C ASP A 311 13.87 14.86 -26.00
N LEU A 312 13.95 14.29 -24.80
CA LEU A 312 13.25 14.82 -23.63
C LEU A 312 13.71 16.22 -23.24
N MET A 313 15.00 16.51 -23.38
CA MET A 313 15.55 17.85 -23.11
C MET A 313 15.12 18.86 -24.18
N GLU A 314 15.14 18.48 -25.46
CA GLU A 314 14.84 19.37 -26.59
C GLU A 314 13.32 19.60 -26.73
N GLU A 315 12.50 18.54 -26.67
CA GLU A 315 11.04 18.66 -26.91
C GLU A 315 10.27 19.12 -25.66
N LYS A 316 10.70 18.68 -24.47
CA LYS A 316 10.00 19.01 -23.21
C LYS A 316 10.64 20.16 -22.44
N GLY A 317 11.82 20.61 -22.85
CA GLY A 317 12.59 21.63 -22.11
C GLY A 317 13.07 21.16 -20.73
N TRP A 318 13.23 19.86 -20.52
CA TRP A 318 13.64 19.31 -19.24
C TRP A 318 15.14 19.46 -19.02
N SER A 319 15.54 19.57 -17.74
CA SER A 319 16.96 19.45 -17.38
C SER A 319 17.44 18.02 -17.58
N GLU A 320 18.75 17.84 -17.75
CA GLU A 320 19.37 16.51 -17.87
C GLU A 320 18.98 15.58 -16.69
N THR A 321 18.98 16.11 -15.47
CA THR A 321 18.59 15.36 -14.27
C THR A 321 17.14 14.89 -14.35
N MET A 322 16.21 15.72 -14.83
CA MET A 322 14.82 15.34 -15.01
C MET A 322 14.65 14.29 -16.11
N ALA A 323 15.33 14.47 -17.24
CA ALA A 323 15.28 13.51 -18.34
C ALA A 323 15.79 12.13 -17.90
N LEU A 324 16.94 12.07 -17.22
CA LEU A 324 17.47 10.81 -16.68
C LEU A 324 16.55 10.19 -15.62
N ALA A 325 15.97 10.98 -14.72
CA ALA A 325 15.01 10.48 -13.75
C ALA A 325 13.78 9.85 -14.44
N GLN A 326 13.29 10.47 -15.50
CA GLN A 326 12.18 9.93 -16.30
C GLN A 326 12.58 8.62 -17.02
N ILE A 327 13.76 8.56 -17.61
CA ILE A 327 14.27 7.35 -18.28
C ILE A 327 14.41 6.18 -17.30
N TYR A 328 14.97 6.41 -16.10
CA TYR A 328 15.23 5.32 -15.16
C TYR A 328 14.06 5.00 -14.22
N SER A 329 13.09 5.90 -14.07
CA SER A 329 12.06 5.76 -13.03
C SER A 329 10.67 6.23 -13.47
N GLY A 330 10.51 6.66 -14.72
CA GLY A 330 9.26 7.25 -15.21
C GLY A 330 8.33 6.27 -15.92
N GLY A 331 8.70 4.99 -16.07
CA GLY A 331 7.84 3.98 -16.69
C GLY A 331 7.68 4.14 -18.19
N LEU A 332 8.72 4.57 -18.90
CA LEU A 332 8.67 4.72 -20.34
C LEU A 332 8.65 3.35 -21.03
N ASN A 333 7.94 3.27 -22.16
CA ASN A 333 8.06 2.20 -23.13
C ASN A 333 8.82 2.76 -24.34
N ILE A 334 10.08 2.38 -24.50
CA ILE A 334 10.99 2.86 -25.55
C ILE A 334 11.09 1.79 -26.62
N TYR A 335 10.50 2.05 -27.79
CA TYR A 335 10.55 1.14 -28.92
C TYR A 335 11.71 1.51 -29.83
N THR A 336 12.59 0.55 -30.10
CA THR A 336 13.76 0.75 -30.93
C THR A 336 13.63 0.06 -32.28
N THR A 337 14.54 0.38 -33.18
CA THR A 337 14.65 -0.26 -34.49
C THR A 337 15.62 -1.43 -34.49
N MET A 338 16.09 -1.89 -33.32
CA MET A 338 17.01 -3.02 -33.25
C MET A 338 16.36 -4.28 -33.82
N ASP A 339 17.00 -4.86 -34.82
CA ASP A 339 16.64 -6.15 -35.39
C ASP A 339 17.35 -7.27 -34.63
N PRO A 340 16.61 -8.19 -33.99
CA PRO A 340 17.23 -9.26 -33.16
C PRO A 340 18.13 -10.20 -33.99
N ALA A 341 17.81 -10.44 -35.26
CA ALA A 341 18.60 -11.33 -36.12
C ALA A 341 19.95 -10.68 -36.50
N VAL A 342 19.90 -9.36 -36.79
CA VAL A 342 21.14 -8.58 -37.07
C VAL A 342 22.01 -8.51 -35.82
N GLN A 343 21.42 -8.24 -34.66
CA GLN A 343 22.18 -8.21 -33.40
C GLN A 343 22.81 -9.56 -33.07
N SER A 344 22.09 -10.66 -33.24
CA SER A 344 22.62 -12.00 -32.99
C SER A 344 23.80 -12.33 -33.93
N ALA A 345 23.69 -11.95 -35.21
CA ALA A 345 24.79 -12.14 -36.16
C ALA A 345 26.03 -11.30 -35.80
N LEU A 346 25.85 -10.06 -35.35
CA LEU A 346 26.91 -9.20 -34.85
C LEU A 346 27.58 -9.80 -33.61
N ASP A 347 26.79 -10.26 -32.65
CA ASP A 347 27.30 -10.88 -31.43
C ASP A 347 28.11 -12.13 -31.72
N GLU A 348 27.71 -12.97 -32.69
CA GLU A 348 28.47 -14.11 -33.13
C GLU A 348 29.82 -13.71 -33.72
N VAL A 349 29.85 -12.70 -34.60
CA VAL A 349 31.09 -12.23 -35.23
C VAL A 349 32.03 -11.58 -34.21
N PHE A 350 31.52 -10.73 -33.34
CA PHE A 350 32.33 -10.00 -32.35
C PHE A 350 32.79 -10.84 -31.16
N ASN A 351 32.14 -11.97 -30.87
CA ASN A 351 32.59 -12.90 -29.83
C ASN A 351 33.62 -13.93 -30.34
N ASP A 352 33.79 -14.07 -31.66
CA ASP A 352 34.75 -15.02 -32.22
C ASP A 352 36.08 -14.34 -32.56
N SER A 353 37.09 -14.65 -31.76
CA SER A 353 38.46 -14.07 -31.92
C SER A 353 39.10 -14.28 -33.32
N LYS A 354 38.58 -15.20 -34.14
CA LYS A 354 39.05 -15.44 -35.49
C LYS A 354 38.84 -14.25 -36.44
N TYR A 355 37.85 -13.39 -36.13
CA TYR A 355 37.56 -12.21 -36.96
C TYR A 355 38.41 -10.99 -36.61
N PHE A 356 39.16 -11.02 -35.50
CA PHE A 356 40.05 -9.93 -35.11
C PHE A 356 41.44 -10.10 -35.74
N ILE A 357 41.65 -9.44 -36.84
CA ILE A 357 42.91 -9.48 -37.58
C ILE A 357 43.98 -8.74 -36.78
N GLY A 358 45.10 -9.42 -36.43
CA GLY A 358 46.30 -8.79 -35.91
C GLY A 358 46.55 -8.95 -34.40
N VAL A 359 45.84 -9.79 -33.70
CA VAL A 359 46.17 -10.14 -32.31
C VAL A 359 47.17 -11.32 -32.32
N GLU A 360 48.47 -11.04 -32.33
CA GLU A 360 49.48 -12.08 -32.13
C GLU A 360 49.29 -12.77 -30.77
N GLU A 361 49.54 -14.08 -30.74
CA GLU A 361 49.36 -14.93 -29.57
C GLU A 361 50.14 -14.45 -28.31
N LYS A 362 51.15 -13.62 -28.50
CA LYS A 362 52.00 -13.02 -27.46
C LYS A 362 51.32 -11.84 -26.71
N THR A 363 50.30 -11.23 -27.29
CA THR A 363 49.55 -10.10 -26.66
C THR A 363 48.31 -10.54 -25.90
N LYS A 364 47.94 -11.80 -25.94
CA LYS A 364 46.76 -12.36 -25.22
C LYS A 364 46.78 -12.16 -23.70
N THR A 365 47.92 -11.85 -23.12
CA THR A 365 48.07 -11.64 -21.67
C THR A 365 48.00 -10.17 -21.23
N LEU A 366 47.89 -9.21 -22.15
CA LEU A 366 48.01 -7.77 -21.82
C LEU A 366 46.91 -6.86 -22.37
N LEU A 367 46.01 -7.39 -23.20
CA LEU A 367 44.85 -6.61 -23.69
C LEU A 367 43.57 -7.31 -23.28
N GLU A 368 42.79 -6.64 -22.47
CA GLU A 368 41.35 -6.91 -22.35
C GLU A 368 40.79 -6.99 -23.76
N HIS A 369 39.84 -7.88 -24.00
CA HIS A 369 39.23 -8.10 -25.31
C HIS A 369 38.89 -6.76 -25.98
N PRO A 370 39.27 -6.55 -27.27
CA PRO A 370 38.89 -5.32 -27.94
C PRO A 370 37.38 -5.22 -27.98
N GLU A 371 36.86 -4.12 -27.47
CA GLU A 371 35.44 -3.82 -27.56
C GLU A 371 35.15 -3.23 -28.94
N ALA A 372 34.19 -3.81 -29.65
CA ALA A 372 33.72 -3.31 -30.93
C ALA A 372 32.22 -3.17 -30.92
N GLY A 373 31.70 -2.10 -31.49
CA GLY A 373 30.28 -1.83 -31.65
C GLY A 373 29.98 -1.31 -33.04
N MET A 374 28.78 -1.64 -33.52
CA MET A 374 28.23 -1.05 -34.74
C MET A 374 26.93 -0.33 -34.35
N VAL A 375 26.83 0.94 -34.75
CA VAL A 375 25.62 1.79 -34.51
C VAL A 375 24.77 1.82 -35.78
#